data_563f02118b6e6edaf733576841225fd2
#
_entry.id   563f02118b6e6edaf733576841225fd2
#
_cell.length_a   1.000
_cell.length_b   1.000
_cell.length_c   1.000
_cell.angle_alpha   90.00
_cell.angle_beta   90.00
_cell.angle_gamma   90.00
#
_symmetry.space_group_name_H-M   'P 1'
#
loop_
_entity.id
_entity.type
_entity.pdbx_description
1 polymer ?
#
loop_
_entity_poly.entity_id
_entity_poly.type
_entity_poly.pdbx_seq_one_letter_code
_entity_poly.pdbx_strand_id
1 'polypeptide(L)'
;MSELIDSRLIGQSIKHLRLSRNWTQDYLADVVGYSVRNLRRIENDGTGSIDVVNTFADIFQVSALDILQGCFLFILNIKKTLLVFTMQYLL
;
A
#
# COMPACT_ATOMS: atom_id res chain seq x y z
N MET A 1 6.38 -1.19 21.58
CA MET A 1 6.35 -1.12 21.07
C MET A 1 5.81 -1.44 19.93
N SER A 2 5.38 -1.32 19.36
CA SER A 2 4.78 -1.66 18.42
C SER A 2 5.27 -1.38 17.20
N GLU A 3 6.27 -1.77 16.94
CA GLU A 3 6.98 -1.47 15.78
C GLU A 3 6.62 -2.33 14.62
N LEU A 4 5.66 -3.20 14.82
CA LEU A 4 5.18 -4.07 13.74
C LEU A 4 4.45 -3.28 12.66
N ILE A 5 3.88 -2.13 13.02
CA ILE A 5 3.16 -1.29 12.08
C ILE A 5 3.75 0.10 12.16
N ASP A 6 4.36 0.54 11.06
CA ASP A 6 4.90 1.88 10.94
C ASP A 6 3.97 2.67 10.04
N SER A 7 3.48 3.81 10.52
CA SER A 7 2.52 4.60 9.77
C SER A 7 3.07 5.04 8.41
N ARG A 8 4.38 5.27 8.31
CA ARG A 8 4.98 5.63 7.02
C ARG A 8 4.92 4.48 6.03
N LEU A 9 5.01 3.25 6.52
CA LEU A 9 4.87 2.09 5.64
C LEU A 9 3.44 1.98 5.12
N ILE A 10 2.46 2.36 5.92
CA ILE A 10 1.07 2.41 5.47
C ILE A 10 0.95 3.42 4.33
N GLY A 11 1.53 4.60 4.49
CA GLY A 11 1.52 5.61 3.43
C GLY A 11 2.18 5.12 2.17
N GLN A 12 3.31 4.43 2.29
CA GLN A 12 4.01 3.87 1.15
C GLN A 12 3.19 2.80 0.45
N SER A 13 2.47 1.99 1.22
CA SER A 13 1.59 0.97 0.65
C SER A 13 0.48 1.60 -0.17
N ILE A 14 -0.13 2.67 0.35
CA ILE A 14 -1.18 3.39 -0.36
C ILE A 14 -0.62 3.97 -1.67
N LYS A 15 0.53 4.61 -1.60
CA LYS A 15 1.18 5.17 -2.78
C LYS A 15 1.51 4.08 -3.79
N HIS A 16 2.03 2.96 -3.32
CA HIS A 16 2.38 1.84 -4.19
C HIS A 16 1.15 1.29 -4.90
N LEU A 17 0.06 1.10 -4.17
CA LEU A 17 -1.19 0.62 -4.76
C LEU A 17 -1.70 1.60 -5.81
N ARG A 18 -1.63 2.89 -5.52
CA ARG A 18 -2.05 3.91 -6.47
C ARG A 18 -1.24 3.85 -7.76
N LEU A 19 0.09 3.80 -7.60
CA LEU A 19 0.97 3.77 -8.76
C LEU A 19 0.82 2.49 -9.58
N SER A 20 0.54 1.36 -8.90
CA SER A 20 0.35 0.10 -9.60
C SER A 20 -0.88 0.12 -10.50
N ARG A 21 -1.81 1.05 -10.25
CA ARG A 21 -3.00 1.20 -11.06
C ARG A 21 -2.89 2.37 -12.03
N ASN A 22 -1.72 3.00 -12.09
CA ASN A 22 -1.48 4.18 -12.94
C ASN A 22 -2.40 5.33 -12.60
N TRP A 23 -2.75 5.47 -11.32
CA TRP A 23 -3.61 6.55 -10.86
C TRP A 23 -2.76 7.74 -10.41
N THR A 24 -3.25 8.95 -10.72
CA THR A 24 -2.61 10.16 -10.19
C THR A 24 -3.10 10.43 -8.77
N GLN A 25 -2.37 11.28 -8.06
CA GLN A 25 -2.83 11.72 -6.74
C GLN A 25 -4.16 12.46 -6.86
N ASP A 26 -4.33 13.27 -7.90
CA ASP A 26 -5.59 14.00 -8.11
C ASP A 26 -6.76 13.01 -8.25
N TYR A 27 -6.57 11.97 -9.03
CA TYR A 27 -7.62 10.98 -9.23
C TYR A 27 -7.98 10.27 -7.93
N LEU A 28 -6.98 9.78 -7.21
CA LEU A 28 -7.24 9.06 -5.96
C LEU A 28 -7.86 9.98 -4.91
N ALA A 29 -7.37 11.22 -4.80
CA ALA A 29 -7.92 12.17 -3.86
C ALA A 29 -9.40 12.41 -4.15
N ASP A 30 -9.76 12.55 -5.42
CA ASP A 30 -11.15 12.76 -5.82
C ASP A 30 -12.00 11.56 -5.47
N VAL A 31 -11.52 10.35 -5.76
CA VAL A 31 -12.27 9.12 -5.50
C VAL A 31 -12.51 8.93 -4.00
N VAL A 32 -11.48 9.21 -3.18
CA VAL A 32 -11.60 9.00 -1.74
C VAL A 32 -12.28 10.16 -1.04
N GLY A 33 -12.41 11.30 -1.72
CA GLY A 33 -13.04 12.47 -1.12
C GLY A 33 -12.12 13.29 -0.24
N TYR A 34 -10.81 13.20 -0.48
CA TYR A 34 -9.82 13.98 0.26
C TYR A 34 -9.23 15.06 -0.63
N SER A 35 -8.64 16.09 -0.01
CA SER A 35 -7.85 17.05 -0.78
C SER A 35 -6.56 16.37 -1.22
N VAL A 36 -5.97 16.85 -2.32
CA VAL A 36 -4.68 16.36 -2.77
C VAL A 36 -3.62 16.57 -1.70
N ARG A 37 -3.68 17.70 -1.00
CA ARG A 37 -2.75 17.98 0.09
C ARG A 37 -2.85 16.93 1.19
N ASN A 38 -4.06 16.57 1.57
CA ASN A 38 -4.27 15.53 2.59
C ASN A 38 -3.75 14.18 2.11
N LEU A 39 -4.02 13.84 0.86
CA LEU A 39 -3.54 12.58 0.30
C LEU A 39 -2.01 12.54 0.29
N ARG A 40 -1.36 13.65 -0.11
CA ARG A 40 0.10 13.70 -0.10
C ARG A 40 0.65 13.48 1.30
N ARG A 41 0.00 14.09 2.29
CA ARG A 41 0.42 13.93 3.68
C ARG A 41 0.30 12.47 4.10
N ILE A 42 -0.80 11.83 3.73
CA ILE A 42 -1.01 10.42 4.08
C ILE A 42 0.04 9.54 3.38
N GLU A 43 0.31 9.79 2.11
CA GLU A 43 1.31 8.99 1.38
C GLU A 43 2.72 9.18 1.94
N ASN A 44 3.03 10.40 2.41
CA ASN A 44 4.38 10.68 2.91
C ASN A 44 4.56 10.29 4.36
N ASP A 45 3.57 10.59 5.20
CA ASP A 45 3.69 10.42 6.65
C ASP A 45 2.91 9.23 7.17
N GLY A 46 1.97 8.73 6.38
CA GLY A 46 1.11 7.65 6.81
C GLY A 46 -0.07 8.11 7.62
N THR A 47 -0.72 7.17 8.24
CA THR A 47 -1.87 7.46 9.10
C THR A 47 -1.92 6.43 10.21
N GLY A 48 -2.38 6.85 11.37
CA GLY A 48 -2.66 5.93 12.47
C GLY A 48 -4.13 5.57 12.57
N SER A 49 -4.95 6.03 11.63
CA SER A 49 -6.39 5.81 11.67
C SER A 49 -6.77 4.55 10.90
N ILE A 50 -7.35 3.58 11.58
CA ILE A 50 -7.82 2.36 10.92
C ILE A 50 -8.99 2.67 9.99
N ASP A 51 -9.78 3.70 10.29
CA ASP A 51 -10.87 4.10 9.41
C ASP A 51 -10.35 4.58 8.07
N VAL A 52 -9.24 5.34 8.08
CA VAL A 52 -8.61 5.79 6.85
C VAL A 52 -8.07 4.60 6.07
N VAL A 53 -7.42 3.66 6.75
CA VAL A 53 -6.92 2.45 6.10
C VAL A 53 -8.07 1.68 5.46
N ASN A 54 -9.18 1.52 6.16
CA ASN A 54 -10.33 0.81 5.62
C ASN A 54 -10.90 1.51 4.39
N THR A 55 -10.92 2.85 4.40
CA THR A 55 -11.39 3.62 3.25
C THR A 55 -10.55 3.32 2.01
N PHE A 56 -9.22 3.35 2.15
CA PHE A 56 -8.35 3.03 1.02
C PHE A 56 -8.46 1.57 0.61
N ALA A 57 -8.61 0.67 1.59
CA ALA A 57 -8.79 -0.75 1.29
C ALA A 57 -10.01 -0.98 0.41
N ASP A 58 -11.12 -0.30 0.72
CA ASP A 58 -12.33 -0.42 -0.08
C ASP A 58 -12.11 0.09 -1.49
N ILE A 59 -11.42 1.23 -1.64
CA ILE A 59 -11.18 1.83 -2.94
C ILE A 59 -10.30 0.95 -3.80
N PHE A 60 -9.23 0.40 -3.20
CA PHE A 60 -8.31 -0.48 -3.93
C PHE A 60 -8.82 -1.91 -4.04
N GLN A 61 -9.90 -2.23 -3.35
CA GLN A 61 -10.49 -3.58 -3.30
C GLN A 61 -9.49 -4.61 -2.80
N VAL A 62 -8.80 -4.24 -1.75
CA VAL A 62 -7.89 -5.14 -1.02
C VAL A 62 -8.32 -5.16 0.44
N SER A 63 -7.77 -6.06 1.22
CA SER A 63 -8.07 -6.06 2.66
C SER A 63 -7.27 -4.97 3.36
N ALA A 64 -7.78 -4.51 4.49
CA ALA A 64 -7.03 -3.56 5.31
C ALA A 64 -5.67 -4.15 5.70
N LEU A 65 -5.63 -5.45 5.95
CA LEU A 65 -4.39 -6.13 6.31
C LEU A 65 -3.36 -6.02 5.18
N ASP A 66 -3.81 -6.09 3.93
CA ASP A 66 -2.91 -5.92 2.78
C ASP A 66 -2.23 -4.56 2.80
N ILE A 67 -2.95 -3.51 3.20
CA ILE A 67 -2.36 -2.18 3.30
C ILE A 67 -1.41 -2.10 4.49
N LEU A 68 -1.83 -2.64 5.63
CA LEU A 68 -1.01 -2.60 6.84
C LEU A 68 0.30 -3.34 6.67
N GLN A 69 0.29 -4.40 5.88
CA GLN A 69 1.48 -5.22 5.65
C GLN A 69 2.00 -5.09 4.23
N GLY A 70 1.55 -4.07 3.51
CA GLY A 70 1.81 -3.95 2.07
C GLY A 70 3.27 -4.05 1.69
N CYS A 71 4.14 -3.32 2.39
CA CYS A 71 5.56 -3.36 2.08
C CYS A 71 6.15 -4.74 2.34
N PHE A 72 5.74 -5.35 3.43
CA PHE A 72 6.22 -6.68 3.79
C PHE A 72 5.74 -7.72 2.79
N LEU A 73 4.45 -7.68 2.43
CA LEU A 73 3.90 -8.61 1.46
C LEU A 73 4.50 -8.41 0.07
N PHE A 74 4.76 -7.16 -0.29
CA PHE A 74 5.42 -6.86 -1.56
C PHE A 74 6.80 -7.50 -1.61
N ILE A 75 7.57 -7.39 -0.54
CA ILE A 75 8.89 -8.00 -0.46
C ILE A 75 8.78 -9.51 -0.54
N LEU A 76 7.81 -10.09 0.17
CA LEU A 76 7.59 -11.54 0.13
C LEU A 76 7.21 -12.00 -1.26
N ASN A 77 6.37 -11.25 -1.97
CA ASN A 77 5.97 -11.60 -3.32
C ASN A 77 7.16 -11.56 -4.27
N ILE A 78 8.05 -10.59 -4.12
CA ILE A 78 9.26 -10.53 -4.93
C ILE A 78 10.13 -11.75 -4.66
N LYS A 79 10.33 -12.09 -3.39
CA LYS A 79 11.13 -13.26 -3.03
C LYS A 79 10.51 -14.55 -3.55
N LYS A 80 9.19 -14.65 -3.45
CA LYS A 80 8.47 -15.82 -3.92
C LYS A 80 8.63 -15.97 -5.43
N THR A 81 8.51 -14.86 -6.16
CA THR A 81 8.68 -14.87 -7.61
C THR A 81 10.10 -15.28 -7.98
N LEU A 82 11.08 -14.76 -7.26
CA LEU A 82 12.48 -15.13 -7.50
C LEU A 82 12.73 -16.59 -7.22
N LEU A 83 12.13 -17.13 -6.17
CA LEU A 83 12.25 -18.55 -5.84
C LEU A 83 11.69 -19.43 -6.95
N VAL A 84 10.49 -19.10 -7.42
CA VAL A 84 9.86 -19.87 -8.49
C VAL A 84 10.71 -19.80 -9.76
N PHE A 85 11.20 -18.60 -10.07
CA PHE A 85 12.04 -18.41 -11.24
C PHE A 85 13.34 -19.24 -11.12
N THR A 86 13.96 -19.20 -9.95
CA THR A 86 15.18 -19.98 -9.70
C THR A 86 14.92 -21.48 -9.82
N MET A 87 13.80 -21.93 -9.26
CA MET A 87 13.46 -23.34 -9.33
C MET A 87 13.24 -23.80 -10.77
N GLN A 88 12.65 -22.96 -11.60
CA GLN A 88 12.46 -23.28 -13.00
C GLN A 88 13.79 -23.47 -13.72
N TYR A 89 14.78 -22.67 -13.35
CA TYR A 89 16.09 -22.77 -13.98
C TYR A 89 16.88 -23.98 -13.49
N LEU A 90 16.61 -24.43 -12.27
CA LEU A 90 17.30 -25.58 -11.73
C LEU A 90 16.75 -26.90 -12.24
N LEU A 91 15.55 -26.87 -12.79
CA LEU A 91 14.93 -28.07 -13.35
C LEU A 91 15.21 -28.13 -14.84
#